data_3b1afadba6f70aa152598006c4478412
#
_entry.id   3b1afadba6f70aa152598006c4478412
#
_cell.length_a   1.000
_cell.length_b   1.000
_cell.length_c   1.000
_cell.angle_alpha   90.00
_cell.angle_beta   90.00
_cell.angle_gamma   90.00
#
_symmetry.space_group_name_H-M   'P 1'
#
loop_
_entity.id
_entity.type
_entity.pdbx_description
1 polymer ?
#
loop_
_entity_poly.entity_id
_entity_poly.type
_entity_poly.pdbx_seq_one_letter_code
_entity_poly.pdbx_strand_id
1 'polypeptide(L)'
;GAGGTESCDWASMLARMYVRWAEKKGYTVELQAESAGEEAGIKSASYKISGHNAYGWLKSESGVHRLVRISPFDSAAKRHTSFTSVKVYPVVDDNIEIELNQSDIRIDTYRSSGAGGQLVNTTDSAVRITHHPTGIVVTSSEKSQHQNRDIAMKALKSRLYQMELDKRSALVNEVHENAGDAGWGNQIRSYVLQPYQMVKDLRTNYETSDTKGVLD
;
A
#
# COMPACT_ATOMS: atom_id res chain seq x y z
N GLY A 1 1.89 0.73 19.39
CA GLY A 1 1.84 -0.51 20.19
C GLY A 1 0.50 -0.67 20.90
N ALA A 2 -0.01 -1.89 20.92
CA ALA A 2 -1.19 -2.22 21.71
C ALA A 2 -0.73 -2.56 23.13
N GLY A 3 -0.93 -1.68 24.08
CA GLY A 3 -0.53 -1.88 25.46
C GLY A 3 0.03 -0.63 26.12
N GLY A 4 0.57 -0.75 27.33
CA GLY A 4 1.03 0.34 28.16
C GLY A 4 2.34 0.98 27.68
N THR A 5 2.96 1.75 28.58
CA THR A 5 4.18 2.53 28.35
C THR A 5 5.32 1.75 27.71
N GLU A 6 5.55 0.50 28.13
CA GLU A 6 6.60 -0.36 27.58
C GLU A 6 6.39 -0.64 26.06
N SER A 7 5.15 -0.93 25.65
CA SER A 7 4.83 -1.15 24.22
C SER A 7 4.94 0.13 23.38
N CYS A 8 4.60 1.27 23.96
CA CYS A 8 4.75 2.56 23.30
C CYS A 8 6.22 2.92 23.11
N ASP A 9 7.08 2.62 24.09
CA ASP A 9 8.52 2.83 23.95
C ASP A 9 9.12 1.88 22.91
N TRP A 10 8.69 0.63 22.89
CA TRP A 10 9.09 -0.33 21.87
C TRP A 10 8.70 0.13 20.46
N ALA A 11 7.51 0.65 20.28
CA ALA A 11 7.08 1.21 19.00
C ALA A 11 7.99 2.38 18.54
N SER A 12 8.39 3.24 19.47
CA SER A 12 9.35 4.32 19.22
C SER A 12 10.73 3.80 18.80
N MET A 13 11.22 2.75 19.45
CA MET A 13 12.50 2.11 19.09
C MET A 13 12.47 1.52 17.68
N LEU A 14 11.38 0.83 17.29
CA LEU A 14 11.21 0.30 15.95
C LEU A 14 11.12 1.41 14.91
N ALA A 15 10.35 2.45 15.16
CA ALA A 15 10.25 3.59 14.25
C ALA A 15 11.63 4.21 13.99
N ARG A 16 12.41 4.42 15.04
CA ARG A 16 13.79 4.90 14.93
C ARG A 16 14.68 3.96 14.10
N MET A 17 14.57 2.66 14.31
CA MET A 17 15.32 1.65 13.55
C MET A 17 15.07 1.78 12.05
N TYR A 18 13.82 1.87 11.64
CA TYR A 18 13.45 1.99 10.21
C TYR A 18 13.84 3.34 9.62
N VAL A 19 13.66 4.42 10.35
CA VAL A 19 14.07 5.76 9.90
C VAL A 19 15.60 5.80 9.67
N ARG A 20 16.37 5.29 10.59
CA ARG A 20 17.84 5.22 10.44
C ARG A 20 18.28 4.34 9.31
N TRP A 21 17.66 3.19 9.15
CA TRP A 21 17.93 2.31 8.01
C TRP A 21 17.65 3.03 6.67
N ALA A 22 16.53 3.72 6.57
CA ALA A 22 16.16 4.45 5.36
C ALA A 22 17.15 5.60 5.06
N GLU A 23 17.59 6.32 6.09
CA GLU A 23 18.60 7.38 5.95
C GLU A 23 19.95 6.82 5.51
N LYS A 24 20.39 5.71 6.08
CA LYS A 24 21.63 5.01 5.65
C LYS A 24 21.58 4.54 4.20
N LYS A 25 20.38 4.21 3.69
CA LYS A 25 20.12 3.87 2.28
C LYS A 25 20.05 5.09 1.35
N GLY A 26 20.06 6.30 1.90
CA GLY A 26 19.89 7.52 1.12
C GLY A 26 18.45 7.80 0.72
N TYR A 27 17.47 7.18 1.39
CA TYR A 27 16.06 7.40 1.15
C TYR A 27 15.55 8.65 1.84
N THR A 28 14.50 9.25 1.29
CA THR A 28 13.79 10.37 1.92
C THR A 28 12.73 9.83 2.87
N VAL A 29 12.71 10.35 4.10
CA VAL A 29 11.75 9.97 5.14
C VAL A 29 10.92 11.19 5.52
N GLU A 30 9.59 11.04 5.45
CA GLU A 30 8.63 12.08 5.84
C GLU A 30 7.68 11.53 6.91
N LEU A 31 7.62 12.21 8.05
CA LEU A 31 6.61 11.91 9.07
C LEU A 31 5.23 12.36 8.58
N GLN A 32 4.28 11.42 8.47
CA GLN A 32 2.91 11.71 8.02
C GLN A 32 1.96 11.93 9.19
N ALA A 33 2.05 11.09 10.21
CA ALA A 33 1.22 11.15 11.41
C ALA A 33 1.94 10.52 12.59
N GLU A 34 1.70 11.03 13.78
CA GLU A 34 2.20 10.47 15.03
C GLU A 34 1.19 10.68 16.15
N SER A 35 1.01 9.66 16.96
CA SER A 35 0.25 9.73 18.21
C SER A 35 1.16 9.34 19.35
N ALA A 36 1.44 10.27 20.26
CA ALA A 36 2.31 10.05 21.40
C ALA A 36 1.70 9.07 22.41
N GLY A 37 2.56 8.32 23.11
CA GLY A 37 2.19 7.58 24.29
C GLY A 37 1.83 8.51 25.45
N GLU A 38 1.12 8.02 26.44
CA GLU A 38 0.70 8.85 27.60
C GLU A 38 1.89 9.23 28.47
N GLU A 39 2.83 8.32 28.72
CA GLU A 39 4.00 8.55 29.57
C GLU A 39 5.30 8.54 28.76
N ALA A 40 5.41 7.70 27.75
CA ALA A 40 6.59 7.59 26.90
C ALA A 40 6.24 6.98 25.54
N GLY A 41 7.15 7.14 24.57
CA GLY A 41 7.06 6.52 23.25
C GLY A 41 5.89 7.00 22.40
N ILE A 42 5.43 6.13 21.51
CA ILE A 42 4.36 6.40 20.54
C ILE A 42 3.30 5.31 20.57
N LYS A 43 2.02 5.68 20.49
CA LYS A 43 0.92 4.75 20.24
C LYS A 43 0.93 4.28 18.79
N SER A 44 1.15 5.20 17.87
CA SER A 44 1.27 4.95 16.43
C SER A 44 2.11 6.02 15.76
N ALA A 45 2.73 5.66 14.64
CA ALA A 45 3.37 6.61 13.74
C ALA A 45 3.29 6.09 12.32
N SER A 46 3.21 7.02 11.37
CA SER A 46 3.22 6.73 9.93
C SER A 46 4.29 7.56 9.25
N TYR A 47 5.14 6.90 8.48
CA TYR A 47 6.21 7.52 7.72
C TYR A 47 6.05 7.20 6.24
N LYS A 48 6.31 8.16 5.37
CA LYS A 48 6.50 7.95 3.95
C LYS A 48 7.98 7.84 3.66
N ILE A 49 8.40 6.69 3.14
CA ILE A 49 9.80 6.42 2.76
C ILE A 49 9.88 6.33 1.24
N SER A 50 10.66 7.21 0.64
CA SER A 50 10.79 7.33 -0.80
C SER A 50 12.23 7.03 -1.23
N GLY A 51 12.38 6.13 -2.20
CA GLY A 51 13.67 5.75 -2.74
C GLY A 51 13.55 4.53 -3.66
N HIS A 52 14.66 4.21 -4.35
CA HIS A 52 14.69 3.09 -5.28
C HIS A 52 14.41 1.77 -4.55
N ASN A 53 13.36 1.07 -4.99
CA ASN A 53 12.94 -0.22 -4.44
C ASN A 53 12.64 -0.20 -2.92
N ALA A 54 12.22 0.94 -2.37
CA ALA A 54 11.93 1.09 -0.94
C ALA A 54 10.84 0.10 -0.47
N TYR A 55 9.74 -0.01 -1.21
CA TYR A 55 8.68 -0.98 -0.90
C TYR A 55 9.18 -2.43 -1.01
N GLY A 56 9.98 -2.75 -2.01
CA GLY A 56 10.56 -4.09 -2.19
C GLY A 56 11.39 -4.55 -1.00
N TRP A 57 12.13 -3.66 -0.37
CA TRP A 57 12.91 -3.93 0.83
C TRP A 57 12.04 -4.02 2.09
N LEU A 58 11.08 -3.10 2.25
CA LEU A 58 10.33 -2.95 3.49
C LEU A 58 9.11 -3.86 3.59
N LYS A 59 8.55 -4.32 2.48
CA LYS A 59 7.32 -5.14 2.47
C LYS A 59 7.38 -6.35 3.39
N SER A 60 8.54 -6.97 3.51
CA SER A 60 8.76 -8.14 4.36
C SER A 60 8.80 -7.82 5.86
N GLU A 61 8.85 -6.54 6.24
CA GLU A 61 8.85 -6.11 7.62
C GLU A 61 7.45 -6.02 8.25
N SER A 62 6.41 -6.16 7.42
CA SER A 62 5.02 -6.20 7.91
C SER A 62 4.79 -7.39 8.82
N GLY A 63 4.24 -7.16 9.98
CA GLY A 63 3.93 -8.18 10.97
C GLY A 63 4.17 -7.72 12.39
N VAL A 64 4.16 -8.65 13.33
CA VAL A 64 4.34 -8.38 14.75
C VAL A 64 5.80 -8.58 15.16
N HIS A 65 6.35 -7.59 15.82
CA HIS A 65 7.70 -7.56 16.37
C HIS A 65 7.64 -7.65 17.90
N ARG A 66 8.36 -8.60 18.47
CA ARG A 66 8.39 -8.89 19.89
C ARG A 66 9.67 -8.36 20.51
N LEU A 67 9.54 -7.63 21.64
CA LEU A 67 10.67 -7.22 22.48
C LEU A 67 10.62 -7.91 23.84
N VAL A 68 11.74 -8.47 24.27
CA VAL A 68 11.95 -8.98 25.63
C VAL A 68 13.13 -8.24 26.24
N ARG A 69 12.86 -7.48 27.31
CA ARG A 69 13.89 -6.76 28.06
C ARG A 69 13.47 -6.51 29.51
N ILE A 70 14.42 -6.12 30.34
CA ILE A 70 14.11 -5.49 31.62
C ILE A 70 13.58 -4.10 31.33
N SER A 71 12.32 -3.83 31.72
CA SER A 71 11.69 -2.55 31.43
C SER A 71 12.30 -1.41 32.25
N PRO A 72 12.73 -0.31 31.62
CA PRO A 72 13.18 0.88 32.35
C PRO A 72 12.05 1.62 33.08
N PHE A 73 10.78 1.25 32.80
CA PHE A 73 9.59 1.83 33.43
C PHE A 73 9.09 1.02 34.62
N ASP A 74 9.68 -0.15 34.88
CA ASP A 74 9.34 -1.01 36.01
C ASP A 74 10.33 -0.78 37.15
N SER A 75 9.84 -0.22 38.26
CA SER A 75 10.66 0.00 39.47
C SER A 75 11.22 -1.29 40.09
N ALA A 76 10.55 -2.44 39.84
CA ALA A 76 11.00 -3.74 40.29
C ALA A 76 12.02 -4.39 39.32
N ALA A 77 12.42 -3.70 38.26
CA ALA A 77 13.37 -4.19 37.27
C ALA A 77 13.05 -5.58 36.70
N LYS A 78 11.76 -5.88 36.52
CA LYS A 78 11.31 -7.15 35.95
C LYS A 78 11.43 -7.15 34.42
N ARG A 79 11.63 -8.34 33.88
CA ARG A 79 11.64 -8.59 32.45
C ARG A 79 10.21 -8.54 31.90
N HIS A 80 10.01 -7.76 30.86
CA HIS A 80 8.74 -7.59 30.16
C HIS A 80 8.83 -8.07 28.72
N THR A 81 7.69 -8.51 28.19
CA THR A 81 7.50 -8.84 26.78
C THR A 81 6.49 -7.86 26.19
N SER A 82 6.87 -7.20 25.11
CA SER A 82 6.03 -6.23 24.39
C SER A 82 5.93 -6.55 22.92
N PHE A 83 4.82 -6.17 22.31
CA PHE A 83 4.53 -6.38 20.91
C PHE A 83 4.20 -5.07 20.21
N THR A 84 4.68 -4.93 19.00
CA THR A 84 4.34 -3.82 18.10
C THR A 84 4.11 -4.34 16.71
N SER A 85 3.03 -3.91 16.08
CA SER A 85 2.75 -4.20 14.68
C SER A 85 3.44 -3.19 13.77
N VAL A 86 4.05 -3.69 12.72
CA VAL A 86 4.54 -2.91 11.57
C VAL A 86 3.65 -3.24 10.37
N LYS A 87 3.21 -2.21 9.65
CA LYS A 87 2.43 -2.33 8.42
C LYS A 87 3.10 -1.51 7.34
N VAL A 88 3.34 -2.13 6.20
CA VAL A 88 4.02 -1.51 5.06
C VAL A 88 3.09 -1.52 3.86
N TYR A 89 2.81 -0.35 3.30
CA TYR A 89 1.95 -0.18 2.15
C TYR A 89 2.71 0.49 1.01
N PRO A 90 2.48 0.09 -0.25
CA PRO A 90 2.95 0.87 -1.37
C PRO A 90 2.21 2.22 -1.42
N VAL A 91 2.92 3.29 -1.79
CA VAL A 91 2.29 4.57 -2.08
C VAL A 91 1.55 4.44 -3.40
N VAL A 92 0.24 4.68 -3.36
CA VAL A 92 -0.59 4.78 -4.57
C VAL A 92 -0.43 6.18 -5.13
N ASP A 93 0.17 6.27 -6.32
CA ASP A 93 0.22 7.51 -7.07
C ASP A 93 -1.13 7.75 -7.76
N ASP A 94 -1.79 8.88 -7.45
CA ASP A 94 -3.05 9.28 -8.07
C ASP A 94 -2.87 9.79 -9.50
N ASN A 95 -1.64 10.07 -9.94
CA ASN A 95 -1.30 10.45 -11.30
C ASN A 95 -1.26 9.21 -12.20
N ILE A 96 -2.41 8.83 -12.70
CA ILE A 96 -2.55 7.78 -13.70
C ILE A 96 -2.64 8.43 -15.07
N GLU A 97 -1.63 8.23 -15.91
CA GLU A 97 -1.67 8.57 -17.32
C GLU A 97 -2.17 7.35 -18.11
N ILE A 98 -3.27 7.52 -18.83
CA ILE A 98 -3.80 6.52 -19.74
C ILE A 98 -3.31 6.81 -21.14
N GLU A 99 -2.38 6.00 -21.64
CA GLU A 99 -1.96 6.00 -23.04
C GLU A 99 -2.85 5.06 -23.84
N LEU A 100 -3.49 5.61 -24.87
CA LEU A 100 -4.29 4.86 -25.84
C LEU A 100 -3.50 4.69 -27.13
N ASN A 101 -2.99 3.48 -27.36
CA ASN A 101 -2.43 3.11 -28.64
C ASN A 101 -3.56 2.84 -29.65
N GLN A 102 -3.50 3.49 -30.79
CA GLN A 102 -4.51 3.30 -31.84
C GLN A 102 -4.55 1.86 -32.37
N SER A 103 -3.44 1.14 -32.30
CA SER A 103 -3.38 -0.27 -32.67
C SER A 103 -4.18 -1.20 -31.74
N ASP A 104 -4.44 -0.75 -30.51
CA ASP A 104 -5.18 -1.51 -29.50
C ASP A 104 -6.68 -1.26 -29.55
N ILE A 105 -7.12 -0.35 -30.42
CA ILE A 105 -8.50 0.12 -30.50
C ILE A 105 -9.10 -0.26 -31.84
N ARG A 106 -10.30 -0.83 -31.81
CA ARG A 106 -11.15 -0.99 -32.98
C ARG A 106 -12.35 -0.06 -32.86
N ILE A 107 -12.58 0.71 -33.90
CA ILE A 107 -13.71 1.65 -34.00
C ILE A 107 -14.66 1.15 -35.08
N ASP A 108 -15.89 0.84 -34.70
CA ASP A 108 -16.95 0.44 -35.59
C ASP A 108 -18.08 1.48 -35.58
N THR A 109 -18.60 1.80 -36.75
CA THR A 109 -19.81 2.61 -36.92
C THR A 109 -20.99 1.74 -37.24
N TYR A 110 -22.15 2.04 -36.68
CA TYR A 110 -23.36 1.26 -36.90
C TYR A 110 -24.62 2.10 -36.75
N ARG A 111 -25.76 1.58 -37.19
CA ARG A 111 -27.07 2.22 -36.98
C ARG A 111 -27.57 1.87 -35.58
N SER A 112 -27.91 2.89 -34.79
CA SER A 112 -28.56 2.66 -33.51
C SER A 112 -30.00 2.20 -33.72
N SER A 113 -30.35 1.05 -33.17
CA SER A 113 -31.75 0.57 -33.12
C SER A 113 -32.43 1.15 -31.89
N GLY A 114 -33.13 2.30 -32.03
CA GLY A 114 -33.89 2.90 -30.95
C GLY A 114 -35.25 3.38 -31.45
N ALA A 115 -36.28 3.30 -30.65
CA ALA A 115 -37.65 3.76 -30.95
C ALA A 115 -37.75 5.28 -30.81
N GLY A 116 -37.07 6.05 -31.68
CA GLY A 116 -37.12 7.49 -31.54
C GLY A 116 -36.61 8.28 -32.75
N GLY A 117 -37.50 8.84 -33.53
CA GLY A 117 -37.28 9.93 -34.48
C GLY A 117 -36.65 9.57 -35.83
N GLN A 118 -37.03 10.32 -36.86
CA GLN A 118 -36.62 10.09 -38.26
C GLN A 118 -35.13 10.16 -38.54
N LEU A 119 -34.30 10.70 -37.63
CA LEU A 119 -32.85 10.85 -37.79
C LEU A 119 -32.04 9.68 -37.25
N VAL A 120 -32.60 8.90 -36.33
CA VAL A 120 -31.90 7.80 -35.67
C VAL A 120 -31.73 6.56 -36.55
N ASN A 121 -32.60 6.40 -37.59
CA ASN A 121 -32.64 5.19 -38.44
C ASN A 121 -32.03 5.38 -39.84
N THR A 122 -31.52 6.58 -40.19
CA THR A 122 -31.09 6.86 -41.55
C THR A 122 -29.57 6.98 -41.74
N THR A 123 -28.82 7.15 -40.68
CA THR A 123 -27.36 7.32 -40.78
C THR A 123 -26.62 6.41 -39.76
N ASP A 124 -25.50 5.85 -40.21
CA ASP A 124 -24.59 5.06 -39.34
C ASP A 124 -23.78 6.02 -38.45
N SER A 125 -24.45 6.68 -37.51
CA SER A 125 -23.85 7.69 -36.63
C SER A 125 -23.39 7.12 -35.27
N ALA A 126 -23.88 5.96 -34.89
CA ALA A 126 -23.46 5.29 -33.65
C ALA A 126 -22.04 4.74 -33.76
N VAL A 127 -21.28 4.87 -32.70
CA VAL A 127 -19.87 4.44 -32.63
C VAL A 127 -19.71 3.44 -31.50
N ARG A 128 -19.01 2.35 -31.82
CA ARG A 128 -18.53 1.36 -30.85
C ARG A 128 -17.01 1.35 -30.87
N ILE A 129 -16.40 1.47 -29.71
CA ILE A 129 -14.95 1.35 -29.54
C ILE A 129 -14.67 0.13 -28.69
N THR A 130 -13.82 -0.77 -29.21
CA THR A 130 -13.35 -1.94 -28.51
C THR A 130 -11.87 -1.80 -28.22
N HIS A 131 -11.48 -1.93 -26.96
CA HIS A 131 -10.08 -1.96 -26.54
C HIS A 131 -9.65 -3.40 -26.39
N HIS A 132 -8.80 -3.90 -27.30
CA HIS A 132 -8.43 -5.31 -27.39
C HIS A 132 -7.71 -5.85 -26.13
N PRO A 133 -6.72 -5.13 -25.54
CA PRO A 133 -5.97 -5.67 -24.39
C PRO A 133 -6.85 -5.92 -23.15
N THR A 134 -7.89 -5.11 -22.95
CA THR A 134 -8.77 -5.21 -21.75
C THR A 134 -10.13 -5.79 -22.05
N GLY A 135 -10.53 -5.90 -23.32
CA GLY A 135 -11.85 -6.32 -23.73
C GLY A 135 -12.97 -5.30 -23.46
N ILE A 136 -12.63 -4.08 -23.02
CA ILE A 136 -13.60 -3.03 -22.73
C ILE A 136 -14.24 -2.57 -24.03
N VAL A 137 -15.57 -2.49 -24.04
CA VAL A 137 -16.37 -1.98 -25.15
C VAL A 137 -17.18 -0.78 -24.67
N VAL A 138 -17.12 0.31 -25.42
CA VAL A 138 -17.90 1.54 -25.18
C VAL A 138 -18.68 1.90 -26.43
N THR A 139 -19.88 2.45 -26.26
CA THR A 139 -20.75 2.87 -27.36
C THR A 139 -21.28 4.28 -27.11
N SER A 140 -21.51 5.03 -28.21
CA SER A 140 -22.20 6.31 -28.16
C SER A 140 -23.08 6.46 -29.40
N SER A 141 -24.33 6.89 -29.23
CA SER A 141 -25.33 6.96 -30.32
C SER A 141 -26.19 8.23 -30.31
N GLU A 142 -25.89 9.19 -29.44
CA GLU A 142 -26.78 10.33 -29.20
C GLU A 142 -26.56 11.54 -30.12
N LYS A 143 -25.41 11.60 -30.77
CA LYS A 143 -24.98 12.76 -31.56
C LYS A 143 -24.43 12.36 -32.95
N SER A 144 -23.80 13.30 -33.64
CA SER A 144 -23.14 13.01 -34.90
C SER A 144 -22.00 11.96 -34.71
N GLN A 145 -21.65 11.28 -35.77
CA GLN A 145 -20.60 10.25 -35.78
C GLN A 145 -19.28 10.78 -35.17
N HIS A 146 -18.86 12.00 -35.52
CA HIS A 146 -17.65 12.59 -34.98
C HIS A 146 -17.74 12.84 -33.47
N GLN A 147 -18.85 13.41 -33.02
CA GLN A 147 -19.10 13.66 -31.60
C GLN A 147 -19.25 12.35 -30.79
N ASN A 148 -19.91 11.34 -31.37
CA ASN A 148 -20.03 10.01 -30.74
C ASN A 148 -18.67 9.32 -30.59
N ARG A 149 -17.76 9.51 -31.55
CA ARG A 149 -16.38 9.02 -31.44
C ARG A 149 -15.64 9.67 -30.27
N ASP A 150 -15.74 10.99 -30.14
CA ASP A 150 -15.10 11.72 -29.02
C ASP A 150 -15.67 11.34 -27.66
N ILE A 151 -16.99 11.17 -27.56
CA ILE A 151 -17.69 10.74 -26.35
C ILE A 151 -17.24 9.32 -25.98
N ALA A 152 -17.22 8.39 -26.94
CA ALA A 152 -16.80 7.02 -26.72
C ALA A 152 -15.32 6.93 -26.31
N MET A 153 -14.44 7.73 -26.91
CA MET A 153 -13.03 7.80 -26.51
C MET A 153 -12.85 8.29 -25.08
N LYS A 154 -13.58 9.32 -24.66
CA LYS A 154 -13.56 9.81 -23.27
C LYS A 154 -14.10 8.76 -22.30
N ALA A 155 -15.17 8.06 -22.66
CA ALA A 155 -15.72 6.98 -21.85
C ALA A 155 -14.74 5.80 -21.70
N LEU A 156 -14.03 5.44 -22.77
CA LEU A 156 -12.99 4.42 -22.73
C LEU A 156 -11.84 4.81 -21.79
N LYS A 157 -11.34 6.04 -21.91
CA LYS A 157 -10.29 6.56 -21.00
C LYS A 157 -10.73 6.52 -19.54
N SER A 158 -11.96 6.92 -19.25
CA SER A 158 -12.51 6.88 -17.89
C SER A 158 -12.59 5.47 -17.33
N ARG A 159 -12.99 4.50 -18.15
CA ARG A 159 -13.04 3.08 -17.72
C ARG A 159 -11.66 2.48 -17.50
N LEU A 160 -10.70 2.79 -18.37
CA LEU A 160 -9.30 2.37 -18.19
C LEU A 160 -8.67 2.99 -16.94
N TYR A 161 -8.96 4.26 -16.67
CA TYR A 161 -8.54 4.95 -15.47
C TYR A 161 -9.09 4.26 -14.20
N GLN A 162 -10.40 3.97 -14.19
CA GLN A 162 -11.03 3.29 -13.06
C GLN A 162 -10.43 1.88 -12.83
N MET A 163 -10.22 1.15 -13.92
CA MET A 163 -9.60 -0.19 -13.82
C MET A 163 -8.19 -0.14 -13.22
N GLU A 164 -7.41 0.89 -13.57
CA GLU A 164 -6.05 1.07 -12.99
C GLU A 164 -6.11 1.47 -11.52
N LEU A 165 -7.06 2.33 -11.12
CA LEU A 165 -7.32 2.64 -9.71
C LEU A 165 -7.68 1.39 -8.91
N ASP A 166 -8.58 0.56 -9.45
CA ASP A 166 -9.05 -0.67 -8.79
C ASP A 166 -7.89 -1.66 -8.60
N LYS A 167 -7.00 -1.80 -9.58
CA LYS A 167 -5.79 -2.64 -9.46
C LYS A 167 -4.86 -2.15 -8.35
N ARG A 168 -4.63 -0.84 -8.28
CA ARG A 168 -3.79 -0.24 -7.22
C ARG A 168 -4.41 -0.40 -5.85
N SER A 169 -5.71 -0.20 -5.74
CA SER A 169 -6.46 -0.38 -4.49
C SER A 169 -6.47 -1.84 -4.04
N ALA A 170 -6.62 -2.79 -4.96
CA ALA A 170 -6.56 -4.22 -4.66
C ALA A 170 -5.19 -4.63 -4.10
N LEU A 171 -4.09 -4.10 -4.66
CA LEU A 171 -2.74 -4.34 -4.14
C LEU A 171 -2.57 -3.85 -2.70
N VAL A 172 -3.09 -2.65 -2.39
CA VAL A 172 -3.06 -2.09 -1.02
C VAL A 172 -3.91 -2.95 -0.07
N ASN A 173 -5.09 -3.38 -0.49
CA ASN A 173 -5.98 -4.21 0.33
C ASN A 173 -5.37 -5.59 0.61
N GLU A 174 -4.75 -6.23 -0.38
CA GLU A 174 -4.04 -7.50 -0.19
C GLU A 174 -2.92 -7.38 0.86
N VAL A 175 -2.15 -6.29 0.81
CA VAL A 175 -1.12 -6.02 1.82
C VAL A 175 -1.75 -5.79 3.20
N HIS A 176 -2.91 -5.14 3.26
CA HIS A 176 -3.65 -4.89 4.50
C HIS A 176 -4.14 -6.19 5.15
N GLU A 177 -4.72 -7.07 4.37
CA GLU A 177 -5.20 -8.38 4.82
C GLU A 177 -4.07 -9.29 5.31
N ASN A 178 -2.93 -9.27 4.63
CA ASN A 178 -1.75 -10.07 4.97
C ASN A 178 -0.96 -9.54 6.18
N ALA A 179 -1.16 -8.28 6.59
CA ALA A 179 -0.42 -7.69 7.71
C ALA A 179 -0.82 -8.22 9.09
N GLY A 180 -1.98 -8.88 9.21
CA GLY A 180 -2.47 -9.47 10.46
C GLY A 180 -2.68 -8.48 11.60
N ASP A 181 -3.47 -8.87 12.58
CA ASP A 181 -3.61 -8.11 13.83
C ASP A 181 -2.39 -8.28 14.74
N ALA A 182 -2.14 -7.30 15.62
CA ALA A 182 -1.08 -7.32 16.64
C ALA A 182 -1.35 -8.38 17.72
N GLY A 183 -1.54 -9.62 17.28
CA GLY A 183 -1.81 -10.77 18.14
C GLY A 183 -0.62 -11.74 18.23
N TRP A 184 -0.66 -12.64 19.21
CA TRP A 184 0.41 -13.58 19.50
C TRP A 184 0.77 -14.54 18.34
N GLY A 185 -0.15 -14.72 17.37
CA GLY A 185 0.00 -15.67 16.27
C GLY A 185 0.85 -15.22 15.09
N ASN A 186 1.08 -13.91 14.93
CA ASN A 186 1.70 -13.32 13.73
C ASN A 186 3.07 -12.71 13.98
N GLN A 187 3.84 -13.25 14.95
CA GLN A 187 5.18 -12.75 15.25
C GLN A 187 6.15 -13.11 14.13
N ILE A 188 6.78 -12.10 13.53
CA ILE A 188 7.78 -12.31 12.47
C ILE A 188 9.21 -12.22 13.00
N ARG A 189 9.45 -11.43 14.06
CA ARG A 189 10.78 -11.21 14.61
C ARG A 189 10.75 -11.02 16.11
N SER A 190 11.75 -11.58 16.78
CA SER A 190 11.94 -11.47 18.22
C SER A 190 13.25 -10.76 18.52
N TYR A 191 13.18 -9.77 19.40
CA TYR A 191 14.31 -8.98 19.88
C TYR A 191 14.43 -9.20 21.38
N VAL A 192 15.52 -9.81 21.82
CA VAL A 192 15.80 -10.11 23.24
C VAL A 192 17.02 -9.31 23.66
N LEU A 193 16.88 -8.49 24.70
CA LEU A 193 17.97 -7.69 25.26
C LEU A 193 18.48 -8.26 26.58
N GLN A 194 17.61 -8.92 27.37
CA GLN A 194 17.96 -9.62 28.60
C GLN A 194 17.16 -10.93 28.71
N PRO A 195 17.74 -12.02 29.27
CA PRO A 195 19.06 -12.14 29.94
C PRO A 195 20.23 -12.28 28.97
N TYR A 196 19.99 -12.43 27.69
CA TYR A 196 20.97 -12.49 26.62
C TYR A 196 20.55 -11.55 25.49
N GLN A 197 21.44 -11.27 24.57
CA GLN A 197 21.15 -10.43 23.41
C GLN A 197 21.00 -11.27 22.16
N MET A 198 19.84 -11.19 21.51
CA MET A 198 19.58 -11.86 20.25
C MET A 198 18.42 -11.20 19.49
N VAL A 199 18.60 -11.00 18.20
CA VAL A 199 17.53 -10.72 17.25
C VAL A 199 17.36 -11.93 16.34
N LYS A 200 16.16 -12.48 16.27
CA LYS A 200 15.84 -13.65 15.46
C LYS A 200 14.64 -13.40 14.57
N ASP A 201 14.80 -13.65 13.27
CA ASP A 201 13.66 -13.72 12.35
C ASP A 201 13.05 -15.13 12.45
N LEU A 202 11.78 -15.19 12.85
CA LEU A 202 11.09 -16.47 13.09
C LEU A 202 10.69 -17.17 11.79
N ARG A 203 10.70 -16.46 10.67
CA ARG A 203 10.35 -17.01 9.35
C ARG A 203 11.52 -17.71 8.68
N THR A 204 12.73 -17.19 8.87
CA THR A 204 13.96 -17.67 8.24
C THR A 204 14.90 -18.40 9.20
N ASN A 205 14.65 -18.29 10.52
CA ASN A 205 15.54 -18.73 11.59
C ASN A 205 16.92 -18.04 11.60
N TYR A 206 17.08 -16.96 10.83
CA TYR A 206 18.30 -16.14 10.92
C TYR A 206 18.34 -15.42 12.27
N GLU A 207 19.49 -15.47 12.92
CA GLU A 207 19.69 -14.84 14.23
C GLU A 207 21.05 -14.14 14.31
N THR A 208 21.10 -13.09 15.13
CA THR A 208 22.33 -12.37 15.45
C THR A 208 22.31 -11.91 16.90
N SER A 209 23.49 -11.92 17.54
CA SER A 209 23.67 -11.34 18.88
C SER A 209 23.93 -9.83 18.88
N ASP A 210 24.15 -9.24 17.71
CA ASP A 210 24.40 -7.80 17.56
C ASP A 210 23.07 -7.02 17.54
N THR A 211 22.42 -6.97 18.70
CA THR A 211 21.14 -6.27 18.87
C THR A 211 21.28 -4.76 18.66
N LYS A 212 22.43 -4.19 19.06
CA LYS A 212 22.70 -2.78 18.88
C LYS A 212 22.86 -2.43 17.38
N GLY A 213 23.58 -3.24 16.64
CA GLY A 213 23.74 -3.02 15.19
C GLY A 213 22.45 -3.17 14.41
N VAL A 214 21.47 -3.93 14.92
CA VAL A 214 20.13 -4.04 14.31
C VAL A 214 19.26 -2.82 14.66
N LEU A 215 19.27 -2.37 15.91
CA LEU A 215 18.37 -1.30 16.39
C LEU A 215 18.90 0.13 16.13
N ASP A 216 20.19 0.30 15.95
CA ASP A 216 20.87 1.58 15.71
C ASP A 216 21.43 1.70 14.29
#